data_949b44750574659835cd12f30d29a2a5
#
_entry.id   949b44750574659835cd12f30d29a2a5
#
_cell.length_a   1.000
_cell.length_b   1.000
_cell.length_c   1.000
_cell.angle_alpha   90.00
_cell.angle_beta   90.00
_cell.angle_gamma   90.00
#
_symmetry.space_group_name_H-M   'P 1'
#
loop_
_entity.id
_entity.type
_entity.pdbx_description
1 polymer ?
#
loop_
_entity_poly.entity_id
_entity_poly.type
_entity_poly.pdbx_seq_one_letter_code
_entity_poly.pdbx_strand_id
1 'polypeptide(L)'
;RMKIAIMGSGGVGGYLGARLAHDGHDVTFVARGAHLAAMKANGLRLDDKTHPVTINPANATDDPASIGPVDAVIFSVKVYDAKAAIAAMKPLIGPNTVVLDVLNGVESHAWIADAFGAPHVLRGSIYISSHIAEPGVIVHETPGVRLTFGALDPLARPAAEALHAALLSIDVKAVLTDDVDAALWSKMV
;
A
#
# COMPACT_ATOMS: atom_id res chain seq x y z
N ARG A 1 -8.34 8.21 -11.86
CA ARG A 1 -8.62 6.93 -11.19
C ARG A 1 -7.51 5.93 -11.50
N MET A 2 -6.88 5.40 -10.46
CA MET A 2 -5.83 4.38 -10.57
C MET A 2 -6.39 3.01 -10.23
N LYS A 3 -5.81 1.97 -10.81
CA LYS A 3 -5.99 0.58 -10.40
C LYS A 3 -4.88 0.20 -9.43
N ILE A 4 -5.24 -0.12 -8.20
CA ILE A 4 -4.30 -0.28 -7.08
C ILE A 4 -4.53 -1.63 -6.41
N ALA A 5 -3.47 -2.38 -6.19
CA ALA A 5 -3.49 -3.57 -5.35
C ALA A 5 -2.85 -3.29 -3.99
N ILE A 6 -3.50 -3.72 -2.94
CA ILE A 6 -2.98 -3.66 -1.58
C ILE A 6 -2.40 -5.03 -1.23
N MET A 7 -1.09 -5.13 -1.30
CA MET A 7 -0.39 -6.38 -0.96
C MET A 7 -0.09 -6.41 0.52
N GLY A 8 -0.97 -7.09 1.27
CA GLY A 8 -1.01 -7.05 2.72
C GLY A 8 -2.04 -6.04 3.23
N SER A 9 -3.25 -6.51 3.52
CA SER A 9 -4.39 -5.67 3.93
C SER A 9 -4.57 -5.64 5.45
N GLY A 10 -3.45 -5.46 6.18
CA GLY A 10 -3.42 -5.23 7.61
C GLY A 10 -3.70 -3.77 7.99
N GLY A 11 -3.15 -3.33 9.12
CA GLY A 11 -3.39 -1.97 9.62
C GLY A 11 -2.99 -0.88 8.64
N VAL A 12 -1.81 -0.97 8.06
CA VAL A 12 -1.28 0.04 7.12
C VAL A 12 -1.97 -0.07 5.76
N GLY A 13 -1.92 -1.24 5.15
CA GLY A 13 -2.52 -1.48 3.83
C GLY A 13 -4.03 -1.34 3.84
N GLY A 14 -4.69 -1.81 4.89
CA GLY A 14 -6.12 -1.66 5.08
C GLY A 14 -6.55 -0.21 5.20
N TYR A 15 -5.81 0.60 5.95
CA TYR A 15 -6.06 2.04 6.04
C TYR A 15 -5.94 2.74 4.68
N LEU A 16 -4.78 2.60 4.04
CA LEU A 16 -4.52 3.26 2.75
C LEU A 16 -5.50 2.79 1.68
N GLY A 17 -5.73 1.49 1.61
CA GLY A 17 -6.66 0.90 0.63
C GLY A 17 -8.10 1.35 0.82
N ALA A 18 -8.59 1.41 2.07
CA ALA A 18 -9.93 1.89 2.37
C ALA A 18 -10.11 3.36 1.98
N ARG A 19 -9.14 4.21 2.30
CA ARG A 19 -9.16 5.63 1.91
C ARG A 19 -9.15 5.81 0.40
N LEU A 20 -8.27 5.10 -0.32
CA LEU A 20 -8.18 5.17 -1.77
C LEU A 20 -9.44 4.64 -2.46
N ALA A 21 -10.02 3.55 -1.96
CA ALA A 21 -11.26 3.02 -2.48
C ALA A 21 -12.44 3.99 -2.26
N HIS A 22 -12.50 4.61 -1.09
CA HIS A 22 -13.51 5.63 -0.79
C HIS A 22 -13.39 6.86 -1.69
N ASP A 23 -12.17 7.22 -2.05
CA ASP A 23 -11.88 8.33 -2.98
C ASP A 23 -12.16 7.98 -4.46
N GLY A 24 -12.59 6.78 -4.75
CA GLY A 24 -13.03 6.35 -6.08
C GLY A 24 -11.98 5.64 -6.92
N HIS A 25 -10.84 5.27 -6.34
CA HIS A 25 -9.86 4.42 -7.03
C HIS A 25 -10.34 2.97 -7.10
N ASP A 26 -9.85 2.24 -8.10
CA ASP A 26 -10.11 0.81 -8.26
C ASP A 26 -9.13 0.01 -7.40
N VAL A 27 -9.53 -0.32 -6.19
CA VAL A 27 -8.69 -0.96 -5.18
C VAL A 27 -9.09 -2.41 -4.99
N THR A 28 -8.10 -3.31 -5.09
CA THR A 28 -8.24 -4.71 -4.71
C THR A 28 -7.31 -5.02 -3.54
N PHE A 29 -7.90 -5.59 -2.48
CA PHE A 29 -7.17 -5.98 -1.28
C PHE A 29 -6.70 -7.42 -1.42
N VAL A 30 -5.40 -7.65 -1.26
CA VAL A 30 -4.87 -9.00 -1.13
C VAL A 30 -4.78 -9.34 0.36
N ALA A 31 -5.56 -10.31 0.76
CA ALA A 31 -5.70 -10.76 2.15
C ALA A 31 -5.88 -12.27 2.19
N ARG A 32 -5.85 -12.84 3.39
CA ARG A 32 -6.00 -14.28 3.60
C ARG A 32 -6.75 -14.58 4.90
N GLY A 33 -7.21 -15.84 5.02
CA GLY A 33 -7.81 -16.35 6.24
C GLY A 33 -9.10 -15.64 6.64
N ALA A 34 -9.29 -15.47 7.94
CA ALA A 34 -10.51 -14.89 8.52
C ALA A 34 -10.73 -13.44 8.08
N HIS A 35 -9.65 -12.68 7.92
CA HIS A 35 -9.73 -11.28 7.46
C HIS A 35 -10.28 -11.20 6.03
N LEU A 36 -9.78 -12.04 5.13
CA LEU A 36 -10.32 -12.14 3.76
C LEU A 36 -11.79 -12.56 3.76
N ALA A 37 -12.15 -13.59 4.53
CA ALA A 37 -13.53 -14.06 4.61
C ALA A 37 -14.48 -12.97 5.10
N ALA A 38 -14.10 -12.22 6.12
CA ALA A 38 -14.87 -11.10 6.64
C ALA A 38 -15.02 -9.96 5.62
N MET A 39 -13.95 -9.62 4.92
CA MET A 39 -13.99 -8.59 3.87
C MET A 39 -14.93 -8.97 2.72
N LYS A 40 -14.91 -10.23 2.31
CA LYS A 40 -15.83 -10.73 1.26
C LYS A 40 -17.27 -10.73 1.72
N ALA A 41 -17.53 -11.07 2.97
CA ALA A 41 -18.90 -11.16 3.51
C ALA A 41 -19.50 -9.80 3.84
N ASN A 42 -18.72 -8.90 4.44
CA ASN A 42 -19.23 -7.67 5.08
C ASN A 42 -18.54 -6.39 4.59
N GLY A 43 -17.55 -6.50 3.70
CA GLY A 43 -16.72 -5.37 3.33
C GLY A 43 -15.60 -5.09 4.33
N LEU A 44 -14.92 -3.97 4.14
CA LEU A 44 -13.86 -3.49 5.04
C LEU A 44 -14.33 -2.23 5.77
N ARG A 45 -14.28 -2.26 7.09
CA ARG A 45 -14.56 -1.11 7.93
C ARG A 45 -13.27 -0.49 8.45
N LEU A 46 -13.14 0.81 8.27
CA LEU A 46 -12.10 1.62 8.87
C LEU A 46 -12.70 2.46 10.00
N ASP A 47 -12.40 2.09 11.23
CA ASP A 47 -12.77 2.86 12.41
C ASP A 47 -11.71 3.93 12.63
N ASP A 48 -12.04 5.14 12.24
CA ASP A 48 -11.22 6.33 12.38
C ASP A 48 -12.05 7.37 13.15
N LYS A 49 -11.48 7.99 14.17
CA LYS A 49 -12.21 8.92 15.04
C LYS A 49 -12.78 10.14 14.32
N THR A 50 -12.12 10.56 13.24
CA THR A 50 -12.52 11.76 12.50
C THR A 50 -13.31 11.44 11.24
N HIS A 51 -12.90 10.42 10.49
CA HIS A 51 -13.49 10.08 9.21
C HIS A 51 -13.63 8.56 9.05
N PRO A 52 -14.59 7.91 9.75
CA PRO A 52 -14.82 6.48 9.56
C PRO A 52 -15.26 6.18 8.13
N VAL A 53 -14.83 5.04 7.59
CA VAL A 53 -15.13 4.61 6.23
C VAL A 53 -15.53 3.14 6.24
N THR A 54 -16.55 2.81 5.45
CA THR A 54 -16.92 1.42 5.15
C THR A 54 -16.90 1.21 3.65
N ILE A 55 -16.12 0.24 3.21
CA ILE A 55 -16.04 -0.19 1.82
C ILE A 55 -16.84 -1.49 1.69
N ASN A 56 -18.00 -1.41 1.09
CA ASN A 56 -18.88 -2.58 0.90
C ASN A 56 -19.64 -2.45 -0.43
N PRO A 57 -19.43 -3.36 -1.39
CA PRO A 57 -18.52 -4.52 -1.32
C PRO A 57 -17.06 -4.10 -1.36
N ALA A 58 -16.18 -4.89 -0.73
CA ALA A 58 -14.73 -4.76 -0.87
C ALA A 58 -14.23 -5.80 -1.88
N ASN A 59 -13.47 -5.35 -2.87
CA ASN A 59 -12.77 -6.27 -3.78
C ASN A 59 -11.58 -6.86 -3.02
N ALA A 60 -11.67 -8.13 -2.68
CA ALA A 60 -10.64 -8.82 -1.90
C ALA A 60 -10.39 -10.22 -2.44
N THR A 61 -9.14 -10.64 -2.45
CA THR A 61 -8.70 -11.96 -2.94
C THR A 61 -7.43 -12.40 -2.22
N ASP A 62 -7.17 -13.68 -2.19
CA ASP A 62 -5.88 -14.26 -1.80
C ASP A 62 -5.00 -14.59 -3.02
N ASP A 63 -5.54 -14.41 -4.23
CA ASP A 63 -4.86 -14.73 -5.49
C ASP A 63 -4.56 -13.47 -6.32
N PRO A 64 -3.32 -12.95 -6.26
CA PRO A 64 -2.93 -11.80 -7.08
C PRO A 64 -3.10 -12.02 -8.59
N ALA A 65 -3.00 -13.25 -9.08
CA ALA A 65 -3.18 -13.54 -10.51
C ALA A 65 -4.59 -13.19 -11.00
N SER A 66 -5.59 -13.25 -10.14
CA SER A 66 -6.97 -12.88 -10.46
C SER A 66 -7.16 -11.37 -10.70
N ILE A 67 -6.22 -10.54 -10.24
CA ILE A 67 -6.26 -9.08 -10.39
C ILE A 67 -5.68 -8.65 -11.74
N GLY A 68 -4.56 -9.25 -12.14
CA GLY A 68 -3.77 -8.84 -13.29
C GLY A 68 -2.98 -7.55 -13.04
N PRO A 69 -2.35 -6.98 -14.08
CA PRO A 69 -1.52 -5.79 -13.96
C PRO A 69 -2.28 -4.60 -13.41
N VAL A 70 -1.63 -3.87 -12.48
CA VAL A 70 -2.15 -2.67 -11.83
C VAL A 70 -1.25 -1.47 -12.07
N ASP A 71 -1.73 -0.27 -11.76
CA ASP A 71 -0.93 0.96 -11.84
C ASP A 71 0.04 1.05 -10.66
N ALA A 72 -0.42 0.68 -9.48
CA ALA A 72 0.40 0.70 -8.26
C ALA A 72 0.08 -0.48 -7.35
N VAL A 73 1.11 -0.99 -6.69
CA VAL A 73 1.00 -1.92 -5.57
C VAL A 73 1.44 -1.19 -4.31
N ILE A 74 0.62 -1.21 -3.27
CA ILE A 74 1.04 -0.81 -1.92
C ILE A 74 1.49 -2.07 -1.20
N PHE A 75 2.79 -2.14 -0.91
CA PHE A 75 3.44 -3.31 -0.32
C PHE A 75 3.59 -3.11 1.18
N SER A 76 2.75 -3.78 1.95
CA SER A 76 2.61 -3.60 3.40
C SER A 76 2.39 -4.91 4.15
N VAL A 77 3.03 -5.98 3.69
CA VAL A 77 3.02 -7.29 4.35
C VAL A 77 3.90 -7.29 5.60
N LYS A 78 3.83 -8.33 6.39
CA LYS A 78 4.80 -8.56 7.46
C LYS A 78 6.16 -8.92 6.88
N VAL A 79 7.23 -8.50 7.56
CA VAL A 79 8.62 -8.69 7.09
C VAL A 79 8.91 -10.15 6.74
N TYR A 80 8.47 -11.09 7.58
CA TYR A 80 8.70 -12.52 7.36
C TYR A 80 7.91 -13.10 6.16
N ASP A 81 6.88 -12.39 5.68
CA ASP A 81 6.11 -12.76 4.49
C ASP A 81 6.62 -12.07 3.21
N ALA A 82 7.56 -11.14 3.32
CA ALA A 82 7.95 -10.25 2.22
C ALA A 82 8.41 -11.00 0.97
N LYS A 83 9.31 -11.96 1.11
CA LYS A 83 9.84 -12.70 -0.06
C LYS A 83 8.77 -13.53 -0.77
N ALA A 84 7.90 -14.18 0.00
CA ALA A 84 6.78 -14.93 -0.56
C ALA A 84 5.77 -14.01 -1.26
N ALA A 85 5.50 -12.84 -0.66
CA ALA A 85 4.62 -11.84 -1.25
C ALA A 85 5.17 -11.26 -2.56
N ILE A 86 6.47 -11.00 -2.63
CA ILE A 86 7.14 -10.53 -3.86
C ILE A 86 6.98 -11.56 -4.98
N ALA A 87 7.19 -12.85 -4.70
CA ALA A 87 6.98 -13.90 -5.68
C ALA A 87 5.51 -13.98 -6.14
N ALA A 88 4.57 -13.88 -5.21
CA ALA A 88 3.13 -13.97 -5.49
C ALA A 88 2.59 -12.78 -6.29
N MET A 89 3.17 -11.59 -6.15
CA MET A 89 2.65 -10.38 -6.81
C MET A 89 3.16 -10.18 -8.24
N LYS A 90 3.97 -11.07 -8.79
CA LYS A 90 4.44 -10.97 -10.18
C LYS A 90 3.33 -10.70 -11.21
N PRO A 91 2.15 -11.32 -11.13
CA PRO A 91 1.04 -11.03 -12.05
C PRO A 91 0.51 -9.59 -11.99
N LEU A 92 0.80 -8.84 -10.92
CA LEU A 92 0.37 -7.45 -10.76
C LEU A 92 1.26 -6.47 -11.51
N ILE A 93 2.46 -6.90 -11.93
CA ILE A 93 3.49 -6.02 -12.46
C ILE A 93 3.39 -5.96 -13.98
N GLY A 94 2.91 -4.85 -14.48
CA GLY A 94 2.95 -4.50 -15.91
C GLY A 94 4.10 -3.52 -16.19
N PRO A 95 4.22 -3.03 -17.44
CA PRO A 95 5.34 -2.17 -17.85
C PRO A 95 5.50 -0.89 -17.05
N ASN A 96 4.40 -0.32 -16.57
CA ASN A 96 4.38 0.96 -15.86
C ASN A 96 3.95 0.85 -14.40
N THR A 97 3.85 -0.35 -13.86
CA THR A 97 3.48 -0.57 -12.47
C THR A 97 4.58 -0.10 -11.53
N VAL A 98 4.21 0.61 -10.47
CA VAL A 98 5.12 0.92 -9.38
C VAL A 98 4.68 0.21 -8.10
N VAL A 99 5.65 -0.19 -7.30
CA VAL A 99 5.45 -0.83 -6.00
C VAL A 99 5.92 0.14 -4.92
N LEU A 100 4.99 0.64 -4.14
CA LEU A 100 5.30 1.47 -2.98
C LEU A 100 5.60 0.55 -1.78
N ASP A 101 6.87 0.45 -1.44
CA ASP A 101 7.33 -0.30 -0.28
C ASP A 101 7.26 0.59 0.96
N VAL A 102 6.39 0.24 1.90
CA VAL A 102 6.23 0.95 3.18
C VAL A 102 6.72 0.14 4.39
N LEU A 103 7.45 -0.94 4.16
CA LEU A 103 8.05 -1.71 5.24
C LEU A 103 9.22 -0.96 5.88
N ASN A 104 9.13 -0.73 7.19
CA ASN A 104 10.15 0.03 7.92
C ASN A 104 11.39 -0.82 8.20
N GLY A 105 12.59 -0.23 8.00
CA GLY A 105 13.87 -0.78 8.46
C GLY A 105 14.33 -2.06 7.76
N VAL A 106 13.81 -2.36 6.57
CA VAL A 106 14.05 -3.60 5.85
C VAL A 106 14.61 -3.32 4.46
N GLU A 107 15.34 -4.28 3.93
CA GLU A 107 15.88 -4.26 2.57
C GLU A 107 14.84 -4.70 1.52
N SER A 108 13.55 -4.70 1.84
CA SER A 108 12.48 -5.17 0.94
C SER A 108 12.47 -4.43 -0.40
N HIS A 109 12.78 -3.14 -0.41
CA HIS A 109 12.90 -2.37 -1.65
C HIS A 109 13.97 -2.95 -2.59
N ALA A 110 15.09 -3.44 -2.04
CA ALA A 110 16.14 -4.10 -2.82
C ALA A 110 15.66 -5.45 -3.37
N TRP A 111 14.92 -6.21 -2.58
CA TRP A 111 14.33 -7.48 -3.04
C TRP A 111 13.30 -7.27 -4.15
N ILE A 112 12.51 -6.22 -4.05
CA ILE A 112 11.53 -5.84 -5.09
C ILE A 112 12.27 -5.43 -6.37
N ALA A 113 13.33 -4.63 -6.24
CA ALA A 113 14.17 -4.21 -7.38
C ALA A 113 14.86 -5.40 -8.06
N ASP A 114 15.34 -6.37 -7.28
CA ASP A 114 15.94 -7.59 -7.81
C ASP A 114 14.92 -8.42 -8.60
N ALA A 115 13.67 -8.46 -8.14
CA ALA A 115 12.61 -9.22 -8.78
C ALA A 115 12.05 -8.57 -10.05
N PHE A 116 11.85 -7.25 -10.05
CA PHE A 116 11.09 -6.54 -11.09
C PHE A 116 11.88 -5.42 -11.78
N GLY A 117 12.99 -4.97 -11.21
CA GLY A 117 13.78 -3.85 -11.68
C GLY A 117 13.52 -2.55 -10.91
N ALA A 118 14.56 -1.74 -10.75
CA ALA A 118 14.50 -0.46 -10.06
C ALA A 118 13.42 0.51 -10.59
N PRO A 119 13.10 0.55 -11.91
CA PRO A 119 12.02 1.40 -12.42
C PRO A 119 10.62 1.10 -11.86
N HIS A 120 10.44 -0.04 -11.20
CA HIS A 120 9.17 -0.43 -10.57
C HIS A 120 9.11 -0.10 -9.08
N VAL A 121 10.16 0.48 -8.47
CA VAL A 121 10.25 0.59 -7.02
C VAL A 121 10.13 2.02 -6.54
N LEU A 122 9.22 2.23 -5.59
CA LEU A 122 9.13 3.43 -4.77
C LEU A 122 9.44 3.03 -3.33
N ARG A 123 10.50 3.59 -2.77
CA ARG A 123 10.87 3.37 -1.38
C ARG A 123 10.18 4.38 -0.49
N GLY A 124 9.46 3.90 0.52
CA GLY A 124 8.68 4.76 1.39
C GLY A 124 8.89 4.50 2.87
N SER A 125 8.47 5.47 3.65
CA SER A 125 8.40 5.40 5.09
C SER A 125 7.11 6.04 5.56
N ILE A 126 6.32 5.29 6.33
CA ILE A 126 5.02 5.71 6.82
C ILE A 126 5.00 5.80 8.35
N TYR A 127 4.35 6.84 8.87
CA TYR A 127 3.98 6.98 10.27
C TYR A 127 2.48 6.87 10.40
N ILE A 128 2.05 5.80 11.00
CA ILE A 128 0.64 5.49 11.23
C ILE A 128 0.51 4.58 12.45
N SER A 129 -0.52 4.79 13.24
CA SER A 129 -0.92 3.86 14.30
C SER A 129 -2.25 3.23 13.91
N SER A 130 -2.19 2.05 13.34
CA SER A 130 -3.35 1.30 12.88
C SER A 130 -3.12 -0.22 13.02
N HIS A 131 -4.20 -0.95 13.23
CA HIS A 131 -4.14 -2.40 13.35
C HIS A 131 -5.48 -3.03 12.96
N ILE A 132 -5.47 -4.33 12.73
CA ILE A 132 -6.69 -5.12 12.60
C ILE A 132 -7.24 -5.36 14.00
N ALA A 133 -8.39 -4.77 14.32
CA ALA A 133 -9.06 -4.97 15.61
C ALA A 133 -9.79 -6.33 15.65
N GLU A 134 -10.43 -6.67 14.54
CA GLU A 134 -11.08 -7.95 14.28
C GLU A 134 -11.13 -8.18 12.77
N PRO A 135 -11.39 -9.39 12.28
CA PRO A 135 -11.48 -9.64 10.85
C PRO A 135 -12.44 -8.66 10.14
N GLY A 136 -11.93 -7.99 9.11
CA GLY A 136 -12.68 -6.99 8.33
C GLY A 136 -12.74 -5.58 8.97
N VAL A 137 -12.08 -5.35 10.11
CA VAL A 137 -12.10 -4.06 10.81
C VAL A 137 -10.69 -3.56 11.10
N ILE A 138 -10.37 -2.41 10.53
CA ILE A 138 -9.13 -1.67 10.77
C ILE A 138 -9.44 -0.53 11.75
N VAL A 139 -8.62 -0.37 12.78
CA VAL A 139 -8.68 0.77 13.70
C VAL A 139 -7.48 1.67 13.46
N HIS A 140 -7.75 2.97 13.29
CA HIS A 140 -6.75 4.02 13.26
C HIS A 140 -6.82 4.81 14.55
N GLU A 141 -5.76 4.72 15.38
CA GLU A 141 -5.81 5.18 16.77
C GLU A 141 -5.50 6.66 16.93
N THR A 142 -4.52 7.15 16.20
CA THR A 142 -4.03 8.53 16.34
C THR A 142 -4.17 9.31 15.05
N PRO A 143 -4.64 10.54 15.10
CA PRO A 143 -4.78 11.37 13.91
C PRO A 143 -3.41 11.69 13.29
N GLY A 144 -3.42 11.86 11.98
CA GLY A 144 -2.25 12.23 11.20
C GLY A 144 -1.48 11.02 10.68
N VAL A 145 -1.51 10.85 9.37
CA VAL A 145 -0.70 9.88 8.65
C VAL A 145 0.32 10.63 7.82
N ARG A 146 1.60 10.27 7.94
CA ARG A 146 2.68 10.88 7.17
C ARG A 146 3.40 9.80 6.38
N LEU A 147 3.57 10.06 5.10
CA LEU A 147 4.26 9.16 4.18
C LEU A 147 5.27 9.96 3.36
N THR A 148 6.53 9.58 3.45
CA THR A 148 7.60 10.11 2.60
C THR A 148 8.09 9.00 1.71
N PHE A 149 8.18 9.24 0.42
CA PHE A 149 8.63 8.23 -0.54
C PHE A 149 9.33 8.84 -1.73
N GLY A 150 10.07 8.02 -2.45
CA GLY A 150 10.79 8.42 -3.65
C GLY A 150 11.06 7.24 -4.58
N ALA A 151 11.29 7.55 -5.85
CA ALA A 151 11.63 6.56 -6.86
C ALA A 151 13.11 6.16 -6.75
N LEU A 152 13.41 4.86 -6.91
CA LEU A 152 14.78 4.37 -7.02
C LEU A 152 15.39 4.68 -8.40
N ASP A 153 14.54 4.82 -9.41
CA ASP A 153 14.94 5.10 -10.79
C ASP A 153 14.07 6.22 -11.36
N PRO A 154 14.64 7.19 -12.10
CA PRO A 154 13.87 8.30 -12.69
C PRO A 154 12.73 7.85 -13.61
N LEU A 155 12.80 6.67 -14.21
CA LEU A 155 11.74 6.12 -15.05
C LEU A 155 10.43 5.87 -14.28
N ALA A 156 10.50 5.68 -12.95
CA ALA A 156 9.33 5.53 -12.10
C ALA A 156 8.64 6.87 -11.76
N ARG A 157 9.24 8.00 -12.05
CA ARG A 157 8.76 9.32 -11.62
C ARG A 157 7.34 9.65 -12.05
N PRO A 158 6.92 9.45 -13.31
CA PRO A 158 5.56 9.76 -13.72
C PRO A 158 4.51 8.97 -12.92
N ALA A 159 4.74 7.70 -12.68
CA ALA A 159 3.86 6.86 -11.87
C ALA A 159 3.91 7.26 -10.38
N ALA A 160 5.08 7.66 -9.87
CA ALA A 160 5.23 8.17 -8.52
C ALA A 160 4.43 9.46 -8.31
N GLU A 161 4.45 10.38 -9.27
CA GLU A 161 3.68 11.62 -9.22
C GLU A 161 2.17 11.36 -9.25
N ALA A 162 1.69 10.41 -10.06
CA ALA A 162 0.30 10.00 -10.08
C ALA A 162 -0.15 9.41 -8.73
N LEU A 163 0.66 8.55 -8.14
CA LEU A 163 0.38 7.99 -6.82
C LEU A 163 0.43 9.06 -5.73
N HIS A 164 1.37 9.99 -5.80
CA HIS A 164 1.45 11.12 -4.88
C HIS A 164 0.17 11.96 -4.88
N ALA A 165 -0.34 12.29 -6.07
CA ALA A 165 -1.61 13.02 -6.21
C ALA A 165 -2.78 12.25 -5.57
N ALA A 166 -2.86 10.94 -5.77
CA ALA A 166 -3.87 10.10 -5.15
C ALA A 166 -3.77 10.10 -3.62
N LEU A 167 -2.55 10.01 -3.08
CA LEU A 167 -2.31 10.02 -1.64
C LEU A 167 -2.64 11.38 -0.99
N LEU A 168 -2.40 12.48 -1.69
CA LEU A 168 -2.75 13.82 -1.19
C LEU A 168 -4.27 14.04 -1.07
N SER A 169 -5.07 13.27 -1.82
CA SER A 169 -6.55 13.39 -1.75
C SER A 169 -7.18 12.62 -0.59
N ILE A 170 -6.44 11.82 0.17
CA ILE A 170 -6.98 10.87 1.15
C ILE A 170 -6.52 11.10 2.60
N ASP A 171 -6.35 12.31 3.03
CA ASP A 171 -5.96 12.65 4.41
C ASP A 171 -4.61 12.04 4.84
N VAL A 172 -3.68 11.97 3.92
CA VAL A 172 -2.29 11.56 4.14
C VAL A 172 -1.37 12.72 3.82
N LYS A 173 -0.51 13.09 4.75
CA LYS A 173 0.58 14.03 4.47
C LYS A 173 1.68 13.30 3.70
N ALA A 174 1.53 13.27 2.37
CA ALA A 174 2.45 12.59 1.49
C ALA A 174 3.49 13.55 0.94
N VAL A 175 4.75 13.16 1.02
CA VAL A 175 5.90 13.89 0.45
C VAL A 175 6.60 12.98 -0.55
N LEU A 176 6.66 13.43 -1.80
CA LEU A 176 7.49 12.80 -2.83
C LEU A 176 8.84 13.52 -2.88
N THR A 177 9.91 12.79 -2.64
CA THR A 177 11.28 13.32 -2.57
C THR A 177 12.17 12.75 -3.66
N ASP A 178 13.14 13.55 -4.13
CA ASP A 178 14.18 13.08 -5.05
C ASP A 178 15.34 12.41 -4.31
N ASP A 179 15.46 12.62 -3.00
CA ASP A 179 16.46 12.01 -2.14
C ASP A 179 15.80 11.25 -0.99
N VAL A 180 15.30 10.07 -1.32
CA VAL A 180 14.61 9.23 -0.36
C VAL A 180 15.55 8.71 0.74
N ASP A 181 16.82 8.48 0.42
CA ASP A 181 17.79 8.01 1.40
C ASP A 181 18.02 9.05 2.48
N ALA A 182 18.31 10.31 2.12
CA ALA A 182 18.47 11.38 3.08
C ALA A 182 17.19 11.60 3.92
N ALA A 183 16.03 11.55 3.29
CA ALA A 183 14.73 11.69 3.97
C ALA A 183 14.49 10.59 5.00
N LEU A 184 14.89 9.35 4.70
CA LEU A 184 14.73 8.21 5.62
C LEU A 184 15.76 8.22 6.75
N TRP A 185 17.01 8.65 6.48
CA TRP A 185 18.03 8.79 7.51
C TRP A 185 17.64 9.85 8.57
N SER A 186 17.02 10.94 8.19
CA SER A 186 16.57 11.97 9.14
C SER A 186 15.50 11.47 10.12
N LYS A 187 14.84 10.37 9.80
CA LYS A 187 13.86 9.71 10.67
C LYS A 187 14.49 8.87 11.78
N MET A 188 15.74 8.41 11.59
CA MET A 188 16.44 7.51 12.52
C MET A 188 17.24 8.27 13.58
N VAL A 189 17.29 9.59 13.51
CA VAL A 189 17.90 10.52 14.47
C VAL A 189 16.78 11.30 15.22
#